data_bbaaf80f4ac477066c66534aaedbadff
#
_entry.id   bbaaf80f4ac477066c66534aaedbadff
#
_cell.length_a   1.000
_cell.length_b   1.000
_cell.length_c   1.000
_cell.angle_alpha   90.00
_cell.angle_beta   90.00
_cell.angle_gamma   90.00
#
_symmetry.space_group_name_H-M   'P 1'
#
loop_
_entity.id
_entity.type
_entity.pdbx_description
1 polymer ?
#
loop_
_entity_poly.entity_id
_entity_poly.type
_entity_poly.pdbx_seq_one_letter_code
_entity_poly.pdbx_strand_id
1 'polypeptide(L)'
;GWAIRKERHGRPLKAMQLEVLPTPEIDNDEVLLLVMAAGVNYNGVWAGLGEPVSVLDGYDQDYAVVGSDAAGIVWAVGKNVKRWKPGDEVVVHCNQDDGDDEECNGGDPMFSNSQRIWGYETPDGAFAQFARVQSRQLMTRPKHLTWEESACYTLTLATAYRMLFGHRPHVLKPGQNVLVWGASGGLGVFATQLCAVSGANAIGVISDESKRDYVLSMGAKSVLNRKDFNCWGQLPLVNGPEFNDYMKECRKFGKAIWNVTDKRDVDIVFEHPGESTFPVSVFVTKR
;
A
#
# COMPACT_ATOMS: atom_id res chain seq x y z
N GLY A 1 -8.12 6.98 21.44
CA GLY A 1 -7.88 6.37 20.11
C GLY A 1 -9.19 6.04 19.41
N TRP A 2 -9.10 5.78 18.11
CA TRP A 2 -10.23 5.30 17.32
C TRP A 2 -10.28 3.78 17.43
N ALA A 3 -11.18 3.26 18.27
CA ALA A 3 -11.30 1.84 18.55
C ALA A 3 -12.35 1.16 17.67
N ILE A 4 -12.05 -0.05 17.26
CA ILE A 4 -13.00 -1.02 16.70
C ILE A 4 -13.32 -2.04 17.79
N ARG A 5 -14.58 -2.45 17.85
CA ARG A 5 -15.05 -3.56 18.71
C ARG A 5 -15.80 -4.57 17.88
N LYS A 6 -15.79 -5.84 18.29
CA LYS A 6 -16.35 -6.95 17.52
C LYS A 6 -17.82 -6.75 17.16
N GLU A 7 -18.61 -6.27 18.09
CA GLU A 7 -20.04 -5.98 17.91
C GLU A 7 -20.34 -4.79 16.99
N ARG A 8 -19.30 -4.00 16.65
CA ARG A 8 -19.44 -2.81 15.78
C ARG A 8 -18.89 -2.98 14.37
N HIS A 9 -18.44 -4.19 14.02
CA HIS A 9 -17.96 -4.43 12.64
C HIS A 9 -18.96 -3.92 11.59
N GLY A 10 -18.45 -3.28 10.55
CA GLY A 10 -19.23 -2.66 9.49
C GLY A 10 -18.49 -1.50 8.84
N ARG A 11 -19.23 -0.58 8.24
CA ARG A 11 -18.63 0.61 7.60
C ARG A 11 -17.73 1.37 8.59
N PRO A 12 -16.52 1.84 8.20
CA PRO A 12 -15.56 2.51 9.09
C PRO A 12 -16.17 3.64 9.95
N LEU A 13 -17.05 4.46 9.39
CA LEU A 13 -17.75 5.53 10.11
C LEU A 13 -18.61 5.05 11.29
N LYS A 14 -18.97 3.77 11.33
CA LYS A 14 -19.72 3.16 12.44
C LYS A 14 -18.82 2.30 13.31
N ALA A 15 -17.90 1.57 12.69
CA ALA A 15 -17.01 0.64 13.37
C ALA A 15 -15.97 1.36 14.24
N MET A 16 -15.37 2.44 13.73
CA MET A 16 -14.36 3.22 14.41
C MET A 16 -15.03 4.31 15.27
N GLN A 17 -14.81 4.25 16.56
CA GLN A 17 -15.34 5.25 17.50
C GLN A 17 -14.19 5.78 18.39
N LEU A 18 -14.25 7.08 18.70
CA LEU A 18 -13.28 7.70 19.59
C LEU A 18 -13.55 7.27 21.04
N GLU A 19 -12.58 6.61 21.65
CA GLU A 19 -12.64 6.10 23.01
C GLU A 19 -11.39 6.50 23.80
N VAL A 20 -11.54 6.61 25.13
CA VAL A 20 -10.40 6.68 26.04
C VAL A 20 -9.95 5.25 26.32
N LEU A 21 -8.72 4.94 25.95
CA LEU A 21 -8.13 3.61 26.02
C LEU A 21 -6.91 3.64 26.94
N PRO A 22 -6.54 2.52 27.57
CA PRO A 22 -5.27 2.41 28.27
C PRO A 22 -4.10 2.70 27.31
N THR A 23 -3.06 3.35 27.82
CA THR A 23 -1.80 3.47 27.08
C THR A 23 -1.20 2.07 26.92
N PRO A 24 -0.80 1.65 25.70
CA PRO A 24 -0.22 0.33 25.50
C PRO A 24 1.03 0.12 26.34
N GLU A 25 1.15 -1.03 26.98
CA GLU A 25 2.41 -1.47 27.59
C GLU A 25 3.36 -2.00 26.53
N ILE A 26 4.65 -1.73 26.70
CA ILE A 26 5.69 -2.15 25.74
C ILE A 26 6.55 -3.27 26.33
N ASP A 27 6.91 -4.21 25.47
CA ASP A 27 7.89 -5.26 25.76
C ASP A 27 9.34 -4.76 25.64
N ASN A 28 10.29 -5.64 25.94
CA ASN A 28 11.71 -5.31 26.01
C ASN A 28 12.30 -4.78 24.69
N ASP A 29 11.76 -5.19 23.55
CA ASP A 29 12.26 -4.85 22.21
C ASP A 29 11.34 -3.85 21.48
N GLU A 30 10.36 -3.30 22.19
CA GLU A 30 9.35 -2.42 21.66
C GLU A 30 9.56 -0.95 22.05
N VAL A 31 8.83 -0.10 21.36
CA VAL A 31 8.84 1.35 21.56
C VAL A 31 7.40 1.82 21.73
N LEU A 32 7.17 2.67 22.71
CA LEU A 32 5.96 3.47 22.81
C LEU A 32 6.15 4.74 21.97
N LEU A 33 5.32 4.91 20.98
CA LEU A 33 5.34 6.03 20.05
C LEU A 33 4.25 7.04 20.41
N LEU A 34 4.61 8.32 20.59
CA LEU A 34 3.66 9.43 20.58
C LEU A 34 3.36 9.73 19.09
N VAL A 35 2.16 9.43 18.65
CA VAL A 35 1.75 9.61 17.25
C VAL A 35 1.48 11.08 16.96
N MET A 36 2.20 11.66 16.03
CA MET A 36 2.04 13.04 15.57
C MET A 36 1.12 13.13 14.35
N ALA A 37 1.18 12.13 13.47
CA ALA A 37 0.30 11.95 12.34
C ALA A 37 0.17 10.45 12.00
N ALA A 38 -0.99 10.06 11.47
CA ALA A 38 -1.26 8.70 11.01
C ALA A 38 -1.82 8.71 9.59
N GLY A 39 -1.27 7.86 8.72
CA GLY A 39 -1.70 7.70 7.36
C GLY A 39 -2.94 6.81 7.25
N VAL A 40 -3.87 7.19 6.35
CA VAL A 40 -5.08 6.40 6.09
C VAL A 40 -4.82 5.46 4.92
N ASN A 41 -4.91 4.15 5.19
CA ASN A 41 -4.79 3.09 4.19
C ASN A 41 -6.10 2.30 4.08
N TYR A 42 -6.26 1.58 2.98
CA TYR A 42 -7.44 0.74 2.75
C TYR A 42 -7.57 -0.40 3.79
N ASN A 43 -6.46 -0.79 4.42
CA ASN A 43 -6.43 -1.72 5.55
C ASN A 43 -7.42 -1.32 6.66
N GLY A 44 -7.55 -0.03 6.94
CA GLY A 44 -8.52 0.47 7.92
C GLY A 44 -9.98 0.19 7.53
N VAL A 45 -10.29 0.15 6.23
CA VAL A 45 -11.63 -0.23 5.75
C VAL A 45 -11.90 -1.70 6.05
N TRP A 46 -10.98 -2.59 5.68
CA TRP A 46 -11.09 -4.03 5.95
C TRP A 46 -11.15 -4.34 7.44
N ALA A 47 -10.30 -3.68 8.22
CA ALA A 47 -10.33 -3.82 9.69
C ALA A 47 -11.70 -3.38 10.28
N GLY A 48 -12.27 -2.29 9.78
CA GLY A 48 -13.59 -1.84 10.18
C GLY A 48 -14.69 -2.84 9.84
N LEU A 49 -14.62 -3.45 8.66
CA LEU A 49 -15.55 -4.50 8.22
C LEU A 49 -15.37 -5.81 9.00
N GLY A 50 -14.17 -6.07 9.53
CA GLY A 50 -13.78 -7.35 10.11
C GLY A 50 -13.52 -8.42 9.04
N GLU A 51 -13.10 -8.00 7.85
CA GLU A 51 -12.89 -8.84 6.68
C GLU A 51 -11.42 -8.86 6.22
N PRO A 52 -10.91 -9.99 5.66
CA PRO A 52 -11.55 -11.31 5.63
C PRO A 52 -11.60 -11.98 7.01
N VAL A 53 -10.84 -11.50 7.99
CA VAL A 53 -10.77 -11.97 9.38
C VAL A 53 -10.67 -10.78 10.29
N SER A 54 -11.37 -10.81 11.41
CA SER A 54 -11.26 -9.76 12.42
C SER A 54 -9.95 -9.86 13.18
N VAL A 55 -9.23 -8.74 13.35
CA VAL A 55 -8.06 -8.67 14.22
C VAL A 55 -8.38 -9.14 15.65
N LEU A 56 -9.59 -8.92 16.13
CA LEU A 56 -10.05 -9.30 17.46
C LEU A 56 -10.22 -10.80 17.67
N ASP A 57 -10.22 -11.61 16.60
CA ASP A 57 -10.27 -13.06 16.71
C ASP A 57 -8.90 -13.67 17.08
N GLY A 58 -7.82 -12.94 16.90
CA GLY A 58 -6.45 -13.39 17.20
C GLY A 58 -5.84 -12.87 18.50
N TYR A 59 -6.54 -12.02 19.23
CA TYR A 59 -6.03 -11.35 20.44
C TYR A 59 -7.06 -11.36 21.56
N ASP A 60 -6.56 -11.53 22.79
CA ASP A 60 -7.39 -11.51 24.00
C ASP A 60 -7.58 -10.05 24.50
N GLN A 61 -8.26 -9.25 23.66
CA GLN A 61 -8.67 -7.89 24.04
C GLN A 61 -9.98 -7.49 23.34
N ASP A 62 -10.74 -6.62 23.99
CA ASP A 62 -12.09 -6.24 23.56
C ASP A 62 -12.13 -5.19 22.43
N TYR A 63 -10.99 -4.62 22.09
CA TYR A 63 -10.88 -3.55 21.09
C TYR A 63 -9.60 -3.67 20.27
N ALA A 64 -9.60 -3.07 19.09
CA ALA A 64 -8.39 -2.85 18.30
C ALA A 64 -8.33 -1.39 17.85
N VAL A 65 -7.14 -0.80 17.90
CA VAL A 65 -6.82 0.47 17.26
C VAL A 65 -6.16 0.17 15.92
N VAL A 66 -6.71 0.73 14.86
CA VAL A 66 -6.20 0.50 13.49
C VAL A 66 -5.23 1.60 13.07
N GLY A 67 -4.70 1.48 11.85
CA GLY A 67 -3.75 2.42 11.26
C GLY A 67 -2.37 1.80 11.11
N SER A 68 -1.92 1.66 9.86
CA SER A 68 -0.70 0.93 9.51
C SER A 68 0.45 1.84 9.07
N ASP A 69 0.25 3.15 9.10
CA ASP A 69 1.25 4.16 8.81
C ASP A 69 1.25 5.23 9.89
N ALA A 70 2.42 5.61 10.39
CA ALA A 70 2.57 6.69 11.36
C ALA A 70 3.89 7.41 11.22
N ALA A 71 3.86 8.69 11.62
CA ALA A 71 5.04 9.46 12.00
C ALA A 71 4.86 9.96 13.44
N GLY A 72 5.91 9.90 14.24
CA GLY A 72 5.79 10.23 15.64
C GLY A 72 7.13 10.45 16.33
N ILE A 73 7.02 10.65 17.63
CA ILE A 73 8.16 10.85 18.54
C ILE A 73 8.25 9.63 19.46
N VAL A 74 9.44 9.06 19.58
CA VAL A 74 9.72 8.01 20.55
C VAL A 74 9.46 8.55 21.96
N TRP A 75 8.47 7.98 22.66
CA TRP A 75 8.09 8.38 24.01
C TRP A 75 8.82 7.58 25.08
N ALA A 76 8.85 6.27 24.90
CA ALA A 76 9.56 5.35 25.80
C ALA A 76 10.10 4.16 24.97
N VAL A 77 11.11 3.49 25.50
CA VAL A 77 11.76 2.34 24.86
C VAL A 77 11.90 1.18 25.83
N GLY A 78 11.75 -0.04 25.33
CA GLY A 78 12.02 -1.25 26.07
C GLY A 78 13.52 -1.42 26.39
N LYS A 79 13.84 -2.24 27.38
CA LYS A 79 15.22 -2.36 27.93
C LYS A 79 16.28 -2.86 26.92
N ASN A 80 15.86 -3.58 25.87
CA ASN A 80 16.76 -4.11 24.84
C ASN A 80 16.94 -3.13 23.66
N VAL A 81 16.13 -2.10 23.55
CA VAL A 81 16.18 -1.14 22.44
C VAL A 81 17.43 -0.25 22.60
N LYS A 82 18.32 -0.32 21.62
CA LYS A 82 19.61 0.42 21.61
C LYS A 82 19.67 1.50 20.54
N ARG A 83 18.89 1.32 19.45
CA ARG A 83 18.94 2.22 18.29
C ARG A 83 18.17 3.52 18.52
N TRP A 84 17.14 3.49 19.35
CA TRP A 84 16.21 4.58 19.57
C TRP A 84 16.23 5.05 21.01
N LYS A 85 15.90 6.31 21.21
CA LYS A 85 15.76 6.94 22.55
C LYS A 85 14.57 7.90 22.55
N PRO A 86 14.01 8.20 23.73
CA PRO A 86 12.97 9.24 23.86
C PRO A 86 13.38 10.56 23.19
N GLY A 87 12.47 11.14 22.42
CA GLY A 87 12.67 12.36 21.65
C GLY A 87 13.08 12.14 20.19
N ASP A 88 13.45 10.94 19.78
CA ASP A 88 13.76 10.65 18.37
C ASP A 88 12.49 10.75 17.51
N GLU A 89 12.61 11.41 16.37
CA GLU A 89 11.54 11.54 15.37
C GLU A 89 11.61 10.39 14.36
N VAL A 90 10.53 9.64 14.23
CA VAL A 90 10.52 8.40 13.45
C VAL A 90 9.27 8.27 12.57
N VAL A 91 9.36 7.38 11.59
CA VAL A 91 8.23 6.83 10.84
C VAL A 91 8.18 5.32 11.04
N VAL A 92 7.00 4.74 10.91
CA VAL A 92 6.77 3.30 11.17
C VAL A 92 6.55 2.57 9.84
N HIS A 93 7.29 1.48 9.65
CA HIS A 93 6.97 0.49 8.61
C HIS A 93 5.97 -0.53 9.15
N CYS A 94 4.97 -0.88 8.36
CA CYS A 94 3.85 -1.70 8.86
C CYS A 94 4.18 -3.18 9.06
N ASN A 95 5.29 -3.70 8.49
CA ASN A 95 5.62 -5.11 8.64
C ASN A 95 6.11 -5.40 10.06
N GLN A 96 5.53 -6.38 10.69
CA GLN A 96 5.85 -6.87 12.04
C GLN A 96 6.03 -8.39 11.99
N ASP A 97 7.04 -8.90 12.66
CA ASP A 97 7.39 -10.32 12.73
C ASP A 97 8.14 -10.61 14.04
N ASP A 98 8.41 -11.87 14.38
CA ASP A 98 9.17 -12.25 15.59
C ASP A 98 10.70 -12.26 15.37
N GLY A 99 11.15 -12.26 14.12
CA GLY A 99 12.57 -12.21 13.77
C GLY A 99 13.29 -13.55 13.86
N ASP A 100 12.57 -14.66 14.07
CA ASP A 100 13.20 -15.94 14.46
C ASP A 100 13.32 -16.95 13.30
N ASP A 101 12.58 -16.80 12.22
CA ASP A 101 12.61 -17.73 11.09
C ASP A 101 13.62 -17.35 9.99
N GLU A 102 13.81 -18.24 9.01
CA GLU A 102 14.74 -18.05 7.89
C GLU A 102 14.37 -16.84 7.04
N GLU A 103 13.08 -16.55 6.90
CA GLU A 103 12.57 -15.44 6.09
C GLU A 103 12.94 -14.09 6.73
N CYS A 104 12.94 -14.01 8.07
CA CYS A 104 13.37 -12.83 8.80
C CYS A 104 14.91 -12.67 8.84
N ASN A 105 15.65 -13.76 8.63
CA ASN A 105 17.12 -13.82 8.78
C ASN A 105 17.88 -13.98 7.44
N GLY A 106 17.35 -13.42 6.37
CA GLY A 106 18.05 -13.38 5.06
C GLY A 106 17.18 -13.77 3.88
N GLY A 107 15.95 -14.26 4.13
CA GLY A 107 14.92 -14.46 3.13
C GLY A 107 14.09 -13.20 2.90
N ASP A 108 12.81 -13.37 2.76
CA ASP A 108 11.85 -12.28 2.56
C ASP A 108 10.83 -12.25 3.72
N PRO A 109 10.90 -11.27 4.64
CA PRO A 109 10.04 -11.21 5.81
C PRO A 109 8.52 -11.24 5.52
N MET A 110 8.11 -10.95 4.28
CA MET A 110 6.71 -11.09 3.88
C MET A 110 6.22 -12.55 3.81
N PHE A 111 7.12 -13.51 3.80
CA PHE A 111 6.80 -14.94 3.79
C PHE A 111 7.00 -15.61 5.16
N SER A 112 7.41 -14.85 6.17
CA SER A 112 7.49 -15.35 7.55
C SER A 112 6.10 -15.78 8.05
N ASN A 113 6.05 -16.90 8.76
CA ASN A 113 4.82 -17.38 9.40
C ASN A 113 4.34 -16.42 10.52
N SER A 114 5.26 -15.69 11.12
CA SER A 114 4.98 -14.71 12.17
C SER A 114 4.62 -13.32 11.63
N GLN A 115 4.74 -13.09 10.32
CA GLN A 115 4.48 -11.81 9.71
C GLN A 115 3.04 -11.35 9.97
N ARG A 116 2.91 -10.08 10.37
CA ARG A 116 1.62 -9.40 10.56
C ARG A 116 1.74 -7.96 10.05
N ILE A 117 0.63 -7.44 9.60
CA ILE A 117 0.52 -6.01 9.26
C ILE A 117 0.09 -5.25 10.50
N TRP A 118 0.99 -4.44 11.03
CA TRP A 118 0.73 -3.59 12.18
C TRP A 118 -0.49 -2.69 11.97
N GLY A 119 -1.37 -2.63 12.96
CA GLY A 119 -2.60 -1.83 12.92
C GLY A 119 -3.66 -2.30 11.91
N TYR A 120 -3.51 -3.53 11.40
CA TYR A 120 -4.52 -4.25 10.63
C TYR A 120 -4.69 -5.69 11.12
N GLU A 121 -3.58 -6.41 11.32
CA GLU A 121 -3.53 -7.75 11.89
C GLU A 121 -3.05 -7.75 13.34
N THR A 122 -2.68 -6.59 13.87
CA THR A 122 -2.31 -6.36 15.27
C THR A 122 -3.17 -5.24 15.88
N PRO A 123 -3.44 -5.28 17.19
CA PRO A 123 -4.48 -4.45 17.77
C PRO A 123 -4.07 -3.02 18.17
N ASP A 124 -2.77 -2.68 18.16
CA ASP A 124 -2.25 -1.41 18.69
C ASP A 124 -1.69 -0.51 17.58
N GLY A 125 -2.54 -0.12 16.62
CA GLY A 125 -2.16 0.69 15.47
C GLY A 125 -2.11 2.20 15.73
N ALA A 126 -1.97 2.95 14.62
CA ALA A 126 -1.64 4.38 14.62
C ALA A 126 -2.78 5.34 14.95
N PHE A 127 -4.04 4.92 14.93
CA PHE A 127 -5.18 5.84 15.12
C PHE A 127 -5.45 6.14 16.60
N ALA A 128 -4.39 6.34 17.37
CA ALA A 128 -4.43 6.72 18.77
C ALA A 128 -3.32 7.73 19.10
N GLN A 129 -3.39 8.32 20.29
CA GLN A 129 -2.33 9.22 20.79
C GLN A 129 -1.00 8.48 20.98
N PHE A 130 -1.06 7.24 21.47
CA PHE A 130 0.09 6.38 21.64
C PHE A 130 -0.12 5.07 20.89
N ALA A 131 0.96 4.56 20.31
CA ALA A 131 0.99 3.28 19.61
C ALA A 131 2.20 2.44 20.08
N ARG A 132 2.02 1.13 20.13
CA ARG A 132 3.07 0.16 20.42
C ARG A 132 3.65 -0.36 19.11
N VAL A 133 4.97 -0.32 18.95
CA VAL A 133 5.66 -0.75 17.74
C VAL A 133 6.95 -1.50 18.09
N GLN A 134 7.33 -2.46 17.28
CA GLN A 134 8.64 -3.10 17.39
C GLN A 134 9.74 -2.09 17.00
N SER A 135 10.86 -2.07 17.71
CA SER A 135 11.96 -1.13 17.48
C SER A 135 12.54 -1.22 16.05
N ARG A 136 12.47 -2.38 15.41
CA ARG A 136 12.93 -2.62 14.03
C ARG A 136 12.00 -2.07 12.95
N GLN A 137 10.73 -1.81 13.25
CA GLN A 137 9.80 -1.15 12.34
C GLN A 137 10.12 0.33 12.13
N LEU A 138 10.93 0.92 13.00
CA LEU A 138 11.18 2.34 13.00
C LEU A 138 12.31 2.75 12.04
N MET A 139 12.07 3.85 11.35
CA MET A 139 13.05 4.56 10.52
C MET A 139 13.09 6.03 10.93
N THR A 140 14.25 6.66 10.75
CA THR A 140 14.37 8.11 11.00
C THR A 140 13.42 8.89 10.09
N ARG A 141 12.64 9.80 10.65
CA ARG A 141 11.77 10.68 9.88
C ARG A 141 12.58 11.60 8.95
N PRO A 142 12.24 11.72 7.65
CA PRO A 142 12.84 12.70 6.77
C PRO A 142 12.51 14.13 7.24
N LYS A 143 13.54 14.94 7.55
CA LYS A 143 13.37 16.26 8.16
C LYS A 143 12.72 17.31 7.24
N HIS A 144 12.76 17.10 5.93
CA HIS A 144 12.17 18.00 4.93
C HIS A 144 10.66 17.78 4.72
N LEU A 145 10.10 16.69 5.27
CA LEU A 145 8.68 16.39 5.21
C LEU A 145 7.96 16.88 6.47
N THR A 146 6.71 17.28 6.35
CA THR A 146 5.82 17.50 7.50
C THR A 146 5.52 16.19 8.22
N TRP A 147 4.83 16.24 9.36
CA TRP A 147 4.39 15.04 10.06
C TRP A 147 3.39 14.23 9.23
N GLU A 148 2.45 14.92 8.61
CA GLU A 148 1.41 14.34 7.76
C GLU A 148 2.00 13.67 6.51
N GLU A 149 2.92 14.34 5.81
CA GLU A 149 3.62 13.76 4.68
C GLU A 149 4.45 12.54 5.11
N SER A 150 5.13 12.63 6.25
CA SER A 150 5.93 11.54 6.81
C SER A 150 5.09 10.31 7.19
N ALA A 151 3.82 10.50 7.57
CA ALA A 151 2.91 9.42 7.94
C ALA A 151 2.21 8.73 6.75
N CYS A 152 2.40 9.20 5.50
CA CYS A 152 1.56 8.75 4.39
C CYS A 152 2.28 7.87 3.36
N TYR A 153 3.55 7.52 3.56
CA TYR A 153 4.30 6.88 2.48
C TYR A 153 4.84 5.48 2.80
N THR A 154 5.08 5.15 4.07
CA THR A 154 5.89 3.97 4.40
C THR A 154 5.27 2.67 3.89
N LEU A 155 3.99 2.44 4.06
CA LEU A 155 3.30 1.27 3.56
C LEU A 155 3.25 1.24 2.02
N THR A 156 2.73 2.30 1.41
CA THR A 156 2.45 2.30 -0.03
C THR A 156 3.70 2.45 -0.88
N LEU A 157 4.70 3.22 -0.44
CA LEU A 157 6.01 3.30 -1.11
C LEU A 157 6.77 1.98 -1.02
N ALA A 158 6.81 1.34 0.16
CA ALA A 158 7.49 0.06 0.33
C ALA A 158 6.85 -1.03 -0.53
N THR A 159 5.51 -1.06 -0.59
CA THR A 159 4.76 -1.98 -1.44
C THR A 159 5.07 -1.73 -2.93
N ALA A 160 4.99 -0.48 -3.38
CA ALA A 160 5.30 -0.13 -4.77
C ALA A 160 6.76 -0.47 -5.13
N TYR A 161 7.70 -0.19 -4.23
CA TYR A 161 9.10 -0.54 -4.41
C TYR A 161 9.31 -2.05 -4.53
N ARG A 162 8.71 -2.83 -3.63
CA ARG A 162 8.77 -4.29 -3.67
C ARG A 162 8.19 -4.85 -4.98
N MET A 163 7.03 -4.35 -5.44
CA MET A 163 6.41 -4.80 -6.68
C MET A 163 7.29 -4.51 -7.91
N LEU A 164 8.01 -3.38 -7.93
CA LEU A 164 8.83 -2.98 -9.06
C LEU A 164 10.26 -3.54 -9.03
N PHE A 165 10.81 -3.83 -7.85
CA PHE A 165 12.24 -4.18 -7.70
C PHE A 165 12.49 -5.48 -6.92
N GLY A 166 11.50 -6.04 -6.24
CA GLY A 166 11.68 -7.16 -5.31
C GLY A 166 11.79 -8.54 -5.97
N HIS A 167 11.38 -8.70 -7.21
CA HIS A 167 11.18 -10.04 -7.81
C HIS A 167 12.07 -10.28 -9.03
N ARG A 168 13.31 -10.64 -8.82
CA ARG A 168 14.24 -10.97 -9.91
C ARG A 168 13.73 -12.21 -10.70
N PRO A 169 13.85 -12.22 -12.04
CA PRO A 169 14.48 -11.21 -12.91
C PRO A 169 13.57 -10.04 -13.31
N HIS A 170 12.34 -9.98 -12.83
CA HIS A 170 11.31 -9.00 -13.20
C HIS A 170 11.46 -7.69 -12.42
N VAL A 171 12.61 -7.05 -12.55
CA VAL A 171 12.88 -5.75 -11.91
C VAL A 171 12.77 -4.62 -12.93
N LEU A 172 12.26 -3.48 -12.48
CA LEU A 172 12.17 -2.26 -13.29
C LEU A 172 13.54 -1.82 -13.80
N LYS A 173 13.61 -1.44 -15.08
CA LYS A 173 14.82 -0.97 -15.75
C LYS A 173 14.58 0.38 -16.45
N PRO A 174 15.62 1.22 -16.59
CA PRO A 174 15.52 2.44 -17.38
C PRO A 174 15.03 2.17 -18.80
N GLY A 175 14.21 3.09 -19.34
CA GLY A 175 13.66 3.00 -20.69
C GLY A 175 12.47 2.06 -20.88
N GLN A 176 12.08 1.28 -19.86
CA GLN A 176 10.90 0.44 -19.91
C GLN A 176 9.61 1.26 -19.85
N ASN A 177 8.55 0.75 -20.48
CA ASN A 177 7.20 1.29 -20.39
C ASN A 177 6.43 0.52 -19.31
N VAL A 178 5.86 1.25 -18.37
CA VAL A 178 5.11 0.70 -17.22
C VAL A 178 3.69 1.23 -17.23
N LEU A 179 2.72 0.35 -17.36
CA LEU A 179 1.32 0.71 -17.17
C LEU A 179 1.00 0.69 -15.68
N VAL A 180 0.53 1.81 -15.13
CA VAL A 180 0.24 1.95 -13.70
C VAL A 180 -1.26 2.12 -13.50
N TRP A 181 -1.93 1.08 -12.99
CA TRP A 181 -3.33 1.17 -12.62
C TRP A 181 -3.52 2.07 -11.40
N GLY A 182 -4.65 2.78 -11.36
CA GLY A 182 -4.97 3.65 -10.22
C GLY A 182 -3.87 4.66 -9.90
N ALA A 183 -3.25 5.25 -10.94
CA ALA A 183 -2.04 6.09 -10.83
C ALA A 183 -2.17 7.30 -9.90
N SER A 184 -3.39 7.72 -9.56
CA SER A 184 -3.67 8.79 -8.59
C SER A 184 -3.89 8.31 -7.16
N GLY A 185 -3.90 7.00 -6.92
CA GLY A 185 -4.04 6.42 -5.57
C GLY A 185 -2.70 6.21 -4.87
N GLY A 186 -2.72 5.79 -3.61
CA GLY A 186 -1.53 5.65 -2.77
C GLY A 186 -0.41 4.80 -3.41
N LEU A 187 -0.73 3.60 -3.90
CA LEU A 187 0.25 2.74 -4.58
C LEU A 187 0.68 3.32 -5.94
N GLY A 188 -0.29 3.75 -6.75
CA GLY A 188 -0.02 4.22 -8.12
C GLY A 188 0.83 5.48 -8.17
N VAL A 189 0.66 6.40 -7.23
CA VAL A 189 1.47 7.63 -7.13
C VAL A 189 2.95 7.28 -6.89
N PHE A 190 3.24 6.37 -5.95
CA PHE A 190 4.62 5.97 -5.70
C PHE A 190 5.19 5.10 -6.81
N ALA A 191 4.40 4.22 -7.42
CA ALA A 191 4.85 3.49 -8.62
C ALA A 191 5.22 4.44 -9.76
N THR A 192 4.44 5.49 -9.98
CA THR A 192 4.71 6.53 -10.99
C THR A 192 6.02 7.27 -10.70
N GLN A 193 6.22 7.73 -9.45
CA GLN A 193 7.44 8.41 -9.03
C GLN A 193 8.67 7.49 -9.13
N LEU A 194 8.55 6.24 -8.68
CA LEU A 194 9.64 5.25 -8.79
C LEU A 194 10.03 4.99 -10.25
N CYS A 195 9.06 4.91 -11.16
CA CYS A 195 9.34 4.82 -12.59
C CYS A 195 10.13 6.04 -13.08
N ALA A 196 9.68 7.24 -12.74
CA ALA A 196 10.31 8.49 -13.17
C ALA A 196 11.76 8.59 -12.68
N VAL A 197 12.02 8.38 -11.38
CA VAL A 197 13.38 8.46 -10.82
C VAL A 197 14.31 7.34 -11.32
N SER A 198 13.74 6.22 -11.76
CA SER A 198 14.50 5.10 -12.35
C SER A 198 14.72 5.23 -13.86
N GLY A 199 14.25 6.32 -14.49
CA GLY A 199 14.37 6.52 -15.92
C GLY A 199 13.44 5.65 -16.77
N ALA A 200 12.38 5.11 -16.20
CA ALA A 200 11.33 4.38 -16.88
C ALA A 200 10.15 5.29 -17.26
N ASN A 201 9.28 4.86 -18.16
CA ASN A 201 8.15 5.61 -18.67
C ASN A 201 6.86 5.11 -18.01
N ALA A 202 6.35 5.82 -17.02
CA ALA A 202 5.04 5.51 -16.43
C ALA A 202 3.89 6.00 -17.34
N ILE A 203 2.92 5.12 -17.60
CA ILE A 203 1.65 5.42 -18.27
C ILE A 203 0.57 5.23 -17.22
N GLY A 204 0.08 6.33 -16.68
CA GLY A 204 -0.91 6.30 -15.59
C GLY A 204 -2.31 6.04 -16.11
N VAL A 205 -3.05 5.12 -15.47
CA VAL A 205 -4.47 4.93 -15.73
C VAL A 205 -5.28 5.56 -14.61
N ILE A 206 -6.19 6.46 -14.98
CA ILE A 206 -7.07 7.19 -14.08
C ILE A 206 -8.54 6.88 -14.34
N SER A 207 -9.41 7.20 -13.36
CA SER A 207 -10.87 7.06 -13.47
C SER A 207 -11.62 8.39 -13.58
N ASP A 208 -10.89 9.50 -13.45
CA ASP A 208 -11.43 10.86 -13.53
C ASP A 208 -10.41 11.81 -14.14
N GLU A 209 -10.85 12.61 -15.11
CA GLU A 209 -9.98 13.51 -15.85
C GLU A 209 -9.35 14.61 -14.96
N SER A 210 -10.03 15.01 -13.90
CA SER A 210 -9.51 15.97 -12.92
C SER A 210 -8.19 15.53 -12.25
N LYS A 211 -7.85 14.24 -12.32
CA LYS A 211 -6.62 13.68 -11.75
C LYS A 211 -5.43 13.68 -12.71
N ARG A 212 -5.63 14.03 -13.97
CA ARG A 212 -4.60 13.98 -15.01
C ARG A 212 -3.36 14.78 -14.67
N ASP A 213 -3.54 16.06 -14.38
CA ASP A 213 -2.43 16.97 -14.11
C ASP A 213 -1.65 16.57 -12.86
N TYR A 214 -2.36 16.07 -11.85
CA TYR A 214 -1.74 15.53 -10.66
C TYR A 214 -0.83 14.33 -11.00
N VAL A 215 -1.32 13.35 -11.76
CA VAL A 215 -0.54 12.17 -12.14
C VAL A 215 0.67 12.54 -13.03
N LEU A 216 0.49 13.51 -13.95
CA LEU A 216 1.59 14.03 -14.74
C LEU A 216 2.65 14.73 -13.87
N SER A 217 2.23 15.53 -12.87
CA SER A 217 3.15 16.18 -11.94
C SER A 217 3.95 15.19 -11.07
N MET A 218 3.44 13.99 -10.88
CA MET A 218 4.14 12.88 -10.19
C MET A 218 5.18 12.17 -11.09
N GLY A 219 5.31 12.57 -12.35
CA GLY A 219 6.32 12.05 -13.27
C GLY A 219 5.80 11.05 -14.29
N ALA A 220 4.49 10.88 -14.44
CA ALA A 220 3.96 10.07 -15.53
C ALA A 220 4.28 10.71 -16.88
N LYS A 221 4.69 9.90 -17.85
CA LYS A 221 4.91 10.34 -19.23
C LYS A 221 3.61 10.59 -19.98
N SER A 222 2.57 9.84 -19.65
CA SER A 222 1.23 9.99 -20.21
C SER A 222 0.17 9.43 -19.28
N VAL A 223 -1.08 9.81 -19.53
CA VAL A 223 -2.23 9.38 -18.73
C VAL A 223 -3.38 8.96 -19.64
N LEU A 224 -3.97 7.81 -19.37
CA LEU A 224 -5.14 7.26 -20.02
C LEU A 224 -6.34 7.26 -19.05
N ASN A 225 -7.49 7.71 -19.53
CA ASN A 225 -8.71 7.64 -18.74
C ASN A 225 -9.43 6.31 -19.02
N ARG A 226 -9.65 5.49 -17.97
CA ARG A 226 -10.34 4.20 -18.13
C ARG A 226 -11.77 4.34 -18.64
N LYS A 227 -12.41 5.50 -18.46
CA LYS A 227 -13.78 5.74 -18.95
C LYS A 227 -13.88 5.78 -20.48
N ASP A 228 -12.77 5.92 -21.19
CA ASP A 228 -12.74 5.93 -22.65
C ASP A 228 -12.80 4.53 -23.27
N PHE A 229 -12.78 3.48 -22.45
CA PHE A 229 -12.69 2.07 -22.86
C PHE A 229 -13.70 1.21 -22.08
N ASN A 230 -14.06 0.07 -22.66
CA ASN A 230 -14.97 -0.89 -22.03
C ASN A 230 -14.42 -2.33 -22.08
N CYS A 231 -13.18 -2.53 -21.60
CA CYS A 231 -12.51 -3.82 -21.52
C CYS A 231 -12.19 -4.22 -20.06
N TRP A 232 -13.12 -3.97 -19.17
CA TRP A 232 -12.98 -4.22 -17.74
C TRP A 232 -13.84 -5.40 -17.30
N GLY A 233 -13.46 -6.05 -16.20
CA GLY A 233 -14.19 -7.18 -15.61
C GLY A 233 -13.66 -8.53 -16.06
N GLN A 234 -14.47 -9.56 -15.84
CA GLN A 234 -14.13 -10.94 -16.18
C GLN A 234 -13.97 -11.12 -17.68
N LEU A 235 -13.04 -11.98 -18.07
CA LEU A 235 -12.88 -12.40 -19.47
C LEU A 235 -14.15 -13.13 -19.93
N PRO A 236 -14.85 -12.66 -20.99
CA PRO A 236 -15.98 -13.38 -21.55
C PRO A 236 -15.58 -14.77 -22.07
N LEU A 237 -16.52 -15.69 -22.11
CA LEU A 237 -16.28 -17.02 -22.66
C LEU A 237 -15.71 -16.93 -24.08
N VAL A 238 -14.57 -17.56 -24.29
CA VAL A 238 -13.94 -17.64 -25.62
C VAL A 238 -14.93 -18.27 -26.59
N ASN A 239 -15.12 -17.62 -27.76
CA ASN A 239 -16.13 -17.94 -28.77
C ASN A 239 -17.59 -17.57 -28.37
N GLY A 240 -17.80 -16.94 -27.23
CA GLY A 240 -19.12 -16.34 -26.89
C GLY A 240 -19.39 -15.06 -27.70
N PRO A 241 -20.64 -14.62 -27.78
CA PRO A 241 -21.01 -13.41 -28.54
C PRO A 241 -20.33 -12.15 -28.04
N GLU A 242 -20.08 -12.04 -26.74
CA GLU A 242 -19.47 -10.86 -26.10
C GLU A 242 -17.93 -10.81 -26.26
N PHE A 243 -17.30 -11.94 -26.59
CA PHE A 243 -15.84 -12.03 -26.66
C PHE A 243 -15.24 -11.12 -27.74
N ASN A 244 -15.88 -11.03 -28.88
CA ASN A 244 -15.39 -10.22 -30.00
C ASN A 244 -15.43 -8.72 -29.67
N ASP A 245 -16.51 -8.25 -29.01
CA ASP A 245 -16.64 -6.85 -28.59
C ASP A 245 -15.65 -6.51 -27.47
N TYR A 246 -15.49 -7.40 -26.49
CA TYR A 246 -14.46 -7.28 -25.46
C TYR A 246 -13.05 -7.15 -26.07
N MET A 247 -12.69 -8.04 -27.01
CA MET A 247 -11.40 -8.01 -27.69
C MET A 247 -11.21 -6.77 -28.55
N LYS A 248 -12.27 -6.21 -29.13
CA LYS A 248 -12.23 -4.94 -29.85
C LYS A 248 -11.87 -3.78 -28.92
N GLU A 249 -12.46 -3.72 -27.75
CA GLU A 249 -12.15 -2.71 -26.72
C GLU A 249 -10.74 -2.91 -26.14
N CYS A 250 -10.29 -4.15 -25.90
CA CYS A 250 -8.89 -4.43 -25.53
C CYS A 250 -7.90 -3.90 -26.57
N ARG A 251 -8.17 -4.12 -27.87
CA ARG A 251 -7.32 -3.59 -28.95
C ARG A 251 -7.34 -2.05 -29.00
N LYS A 252 -8.49 -1.44 -28.72
CA LYS A 252 -8.62 0.04 -28.63
C LYS A 252 -7.74 0.57 -27.50
N PHE A 253 -7.77 -0.07 -26.31
CA PHE A 253 -6.90 0.29 -25.19
C PHE A 253 -5.42 0.08 -25.52
N GLY A 254 -5.04 -1.07 -26.07
CA GLY A 254 -3.67 -1.33 -26.53
C GLY A 254 -3.18 -0.32 -27.57
N LYS A 255 -4.05 0.10 -28.50
CA LYS A 255 -3.72 1.15 -29.47
C LYS A 255 -3.49 2.52 -28.79
N ALA A 256 -4.25 2.85 -27.74
CA ALA A 256 -4.04 4.07 -26.98
C ALA A 256 -2.67 4.04 -26.26
N ILE A 257 -2.26 2.88 -25.72
CA ILE A 257 -0.91 2.67 -25.17
C ILE A 257 0.15 2.88 -26.28
N TRP A 258 0.00 2.25 -27.44
CA TRP A 258 0.94 2.39 -28.56
C TRP A 258 1.11 3.84 -29.05
N ASN A 259 0.05 4.64 -28.98
CA ASN A 259 0.14 6.06 -29.37
C ASN A 259 1.07 6.87 -28.46
N VAL A 260 1.30 6.41 -27.22
CA VAL A 260 2.15 7.10 -26.24
C VAL A 260 3.49 6.39 -25.97
N THR A 261 3.72 5.23 -26.60
CA THR A 261 4.91 4.39 -26.43
C THR A 261 5.70 4.17 -27.74
N ASP A 262 5.43 4.94 -28.78
CA ASP A 262 6.03 4.74 -30.11
C ASP A 262 5.81 3.30 -30.64
N LYS A 263 4.57 2.81 -30.54
CA LYS A 263 4.11 1.48 -30.94
C LYS A 263 4.81 0.30 -30.23
N ARG A 264 5.24 0.53 -29.00
CA ARG A 264 5.78 -0.55 -28.14
C ARG A 264 4.74 -0.98 -27.12
N ASP A 265 4.71 -2.26 -26.82
CA ASP A 265 3.93 -2.79 -25.70
C ASP A 265 4.53 -2.33 -24.36
N VAL A 266 3.80 -2.52 -23.29
CA VAL A 266 4.32 -2.26 -21.94
C VAL A 266 5.19 -3.41 -21.45
N ASP A 267 6.34 -3.09 -20.88
CA ASP A 267 7.26 -4.09 -20.33
C ASP A 267 6.79 -4.63 -19.00
N ILE A 268 6.09 -3.78 -18.22
CA ILE A 268 5.55 -4.10 -16.91
C ILE A 268 4.14 -3.51 -16.79
N VAL A 269 3.23 -4.26 -16.19
CA VAL A 269 1.96 -3.73 -15.69
C VAL A 269 2.00 -3.75 -14.17
N PHE A 270 1.91 -2.57 -13.55
CA PHE A 270 1.74 -2.42 -12.12
C PHE A 270 0.26 -2.65 -11.79
N GLU A 271 -0.05 -3.93 -11.55
CA GLU A 271 -1.41 -4.43 -11.35
C GLU A 271 -1.71 -4.58 -9.86
N HIS A 272 -2.80 -3.99 -9.41
CA HIS A 272 -3.29 -4.17 -8.04
C HIS A 272 -4.82 -4.19 -7.91
N PRO A 273 -5.62 -3.73 -8.88
CA PRO A 273 -7.08 -3.84 -8.80
C PRO A 273 -7.61 -5.28 -8.93
N GLY A 274 -6.84 -6.17 -9.57
CA GLY A 274 -7.17 -7.59 -9.67
C GLY A 274 -8.21 -7.93 -10.74
N GLU A 275 -9.29 -8.62 -10.37
CA GLU A 275 -10.27 -9.24 -11.28
C GLU A 275 -10.74 -8.32 -12.41
N SER A 276 -10.99 -7.05 -12.10
CA SER A 276 -11.55 -6.10 -13.07
C SER A 276 -10.57 -5.66 -14.18
N THR A 277 -9.27 -5.79 -13.97
CA THR A 277 -8.23 -5.28 -14.88
C THR A 277 -7.23 -6.34 -15.33
N PHE A 278 -7.13 -7.45 -14.61
CA PHE A 278 -6.12 -8.46 -14.84
C PHE A 278 -6.15 -9.07 -16.26
N PRO A 279 -7.31 -9.42 -16.87
CA PRO A 279 -7.33 -9.96 -18.23
C PRO A 279 -6.74 -9.00 -19.29
N VAL A 280 -7.09 -7.71 -19.22
CA VAL A 280 -6.56 -6.72 -20.14
C VAL A 280 -5.09 -6.36 -19.83
N SER A 281 -4.68 -6.43 -18.57
CA SER A 281 -3.29 -6.27 -18.16
C SER A 281 -2.40 -7.32 -18.84
N VAL A 282 -2.81 -8.58 -18.82
CA VAL A 282 -2.12 -9.67 -19.54
C VAL A 282 -2.11 -9.42 -21.07
N PHE A 283 -3.22 -8.92 -21.62
CA PHE A 283 -3.34 -8.67 -23.06
C PHE A 283 -2.37 -7.58 -23.57
N VAL A 284 -2.12 -6.53 -22.79
CA VAL A 284 -1.27 -5.40 -23.22
C VAL A 284 0.20 -5.54 -22.84
N THR A 285 0.54 -6.53 -22.02
CA THR A 285 1.92 -6.79 -21.61
C THR A 285 2.71 -7.39 -22.76
N LYS A 286 3.95 -6.95 -22.91
CA LYS A 286 4.92 -7.48 -23.88
C LYS A 286 5.12 -8.99 -23.67
N ARG A 287 5.15 -9.71 -24.78
CA ARG A 287 5.46 -11.15 -24.80
C ARG A 287 6.94 -11.42 -24.62
#